data_595fb90f48afb764728e259d33057dfb
#
_entry.id   595fb90f48afb764728e259d33057dfb
#
_cell.length_a   1.000
_cell.length_b   1.000
_cell.length_c   1.000
_cell.angle_alpha   90.00
_cell.angle_beta   90.00
_cell.angle_gamma   90.00
#
_symmetry.space_group_name_H-M   'P 1'
#
loop_
_entity.id
_entity.type
_entity.pdbx_description
1 polymer ?
#
loop_
_entity_poly.entity_id
_entity_poly.type
_entity_poly.pdbx_seq_one_letter_code
_entity_poly.pdbx_strand_id
1 'polypeptide(L)'
;MTNAKLDCVAAEGRRVVDIGDLDQNRNLKIRTFLGLVLAPVFRELQPRLRYTEMGHRGITPMQYFQDFRNVPAPFGYGDEFEGHYEVRLCRSISREERRETGPQDIERLILETNATLTGKPALGVPPALGFAPELGAPMIAGTGQVLHVLTRPKNPPGHRWVSDIPGELQHLMVHGFDEPYPTIPLLREIERGFEDTKCPIQALPGVWGIANSDVFQHVHAREYTMAMENGISVALMAAQLPLERYVSTRARVIFRRPSFVGERYCLNIRLYHRDSEVITLGAFHSGDGIAAEDDRASVFMRFEGKIG
;
A
#
# COMPACT_ATOMS: atom_id res chain seq x y z
N MET A 1 -30.33 22.95 15.83
CA MET A 1 -29.35 22.02 16.44
C MET A 1 -28.29 21.77 15.37
N THR A 2 -27.12 22.35 15.52
CA THR A 2 -25.99 22.06 14.65
C THR A 2 -25.52 20.63 14.98
N ASN A 3 -25.77 19.68 14.07
CA ASN A 3 -25.20 18.34 14.22
C ASN A 3 -23.68 18.48 14.31
N ALA A 4 -23.10 18.04 15.42
CA ALA A 4 -21.65 17.97 15.56
C ALA A 4 -21.10 17.08 14.43
N LYS A 5 -20.05 17.56 13.76
CA LYS A 5 -19.36 16.76 12.73
C LYS A 5 -18.60 15.63 13.37
N LEU A 6 -18.53 14.49 12.68
CA LEU A 6 -17.74 13.34 13.12
C LEU A 6 -16.26 13.56 12.82
N ASP A 7 -15.41 13.19 13.77
CA ASP A 7 -13.94 13.20 13.62
C ASP A 7 -13.48 12.16 12.60
N CYS A 8 -14.01 10.96 12.71
CA CYS A 8 -13.77 9.86 11.77
C CYS A 8 -15.00 8.96 11.64
N VAL A 9 -14.95 8.06 10.68
CA VAL A 9 -15.86 6.90 10.58
C VAL A 9 -15.06 5.66 10.90
N ALA A 10 -15.47 4.92 11.94
CA ALA A 10 -14.75 3.73 12.39
C ALA A 10 -15.56 2.45 12.13
N ALA A 11 -14.87 1.33 11.96
CA ALA A 11 -15.42 -0.01 11.88
C ALA A 11 -14.46 -1.03 12.48
N GLU A 12 -15.00 -2.18 12.85
CA GLU A 12 -14.25 -3.35 13.29
C GLU A 12 -14.55 -4.52 12.37
N GLY A 13 -13.60 -5.45 12.27
CA GLY A 13 -13.77 -6.64 11.45
C GLY A 13 -12.95 -7.79 12.00
N ARG A 14 -13.40 -9.02 11.71
CA ARG A 14 -12.66 -10.24 12.04
C ARG A 14 -12.38 -11.04 10.79
N ARG A 15 -11.23 -11.67 10.77
CA ARG A 15 -10.84 -12.58 9.70
C ARG A 15 -10.02 -13.74 10.25
N VAL A 16 -10.29 -14.92 9.73
CA VAL A 16 -9.50 -16.13 9.96
C VAL A 16 -8.33 -16.15 8.98
N VAL A 17 -7.16 -16.52 9.46
CA VAL A 17 -5.93 -16.67 8.65
C VAL A 17 -6.04 -17.89 7.77
N ASP A 18 -5.85 -17.69 6.46
CA ASP A 18 -5.67 -18.77 5.50
C ASP A 18 -4.17 -19.13 5.38
N ILE A 19 -3.86 -20.34 4.93
CA ILE A 19 -2.50 -20.78 4.67
C ILE A 19 -1.80 -19.90 3.62
N GLY A 20 -2.54 -19.36 2.67
CA GLY A 20 -2.07 -18.44 1.65
C GLY A 20 -1.67 -17.06 2.19
N ASP A 21 -2.11 -16.72 3.40
CA ASP A 21 -1.83 -15.45 4.06
C ASP A 21 -0.47 -15.43 4.77
N LEU A 22 0.13 -16.59 5.00
CA LEU A 22 1.39 -16.75 5.71
C LEU A 22 2.57 -16.98 4.76
N ASP A 23 3.75 -16.49 5.13
CA ASP A 23 5.02 -16.83 4.51
C ASP A 23 5.56 -18.17 5.06
N GLN A 24 6.72 -18.58 4.56
CA GLN A 24 7.40 -19.81 5.00
C GLN A 24 7.82 -19.80 6.48
N ASN A 25 7.94 -18.62 7.08
CA ASN A 25 8.27 -18.41 8.49
C ASN A 25 7.05 -18.16 9.34
N ARG A 26 5.84 -18.36 8.78
CA ARG A 26 4.54 -18.15 9.40
C ARG A 26 4.21 -16.70 9.75
N ASN A 27 4.95 -15.73 9.22
CA ASN A 27 4.56 -14.34 9.34
C ASN A 27 3.46 -14.01 8.33
N LEU A 28 2.65 -13.01 8.65
CA LEU A 28 1.70 -12.49 7.68
C LEU A 28 2.44 -11.88 6.48
N LYS A 29 2.06 -12.29 5.28
CA LYS A 29 2.54 -11.64 4.06
C LYS A 29 2.04 -10.20 3.98
N ILE A 30 2.86 -9.30 3.52
CA ILE A 30 2.46 -7.89 3.32
C ILE A 30 1.23 -7.78 2.43
N ARG A 31 1.13 -8.56 1.36
CA ARG A 31 -0.03 -8.58 0.46
C ARG A 31 -1.35 -8.94 1.13
N THR A 32 -1.29 -9.67 2.25
CA THR A 32 -2.46 -10.07 3.03
C THR A 32 -3.12 -8.85 3.68
N PHE A 33 -2.33 -7.87 4.12
CA PHE A 33 -2.86 -6.64 4.71
C PHE A 33 -3.83 -5.91 3.80
N LEU A 34 -3.58 -5.88 2.49
CA LEU A 34 -4.52 -5.30 1.53
C LEU A 34 -5.92 -5.90 1.65
N GLY A 35 -6.01 -7.23 1.68
CA GLY A 35 -7.28 -7.91 1.83
C GLY A 35 -7.90 -7.72 3.21
N LEU A 36 -7.06 -7.69 4.27
CA LEU A 36 -7.51 -7.50 5.65
C LEU A 36 -7.98 -6.07 5.92
N VAL A 37 -7.37 -5.06 5.30
CA VAL A 37 -7.70 -3.66 5.49
C VAL A 37 -8.84 -3.23 4.56
N LEU A 38 -8.74 -3.51 3.27
CA LEU A 38 -9.67 -2.95 2.29
C LEU A 38 -11.05 -3.62 2.32
N ALA A 39 -11.13 -4.94 2.51
CA ALA A 39 -12.42 -5.64 2.46
C ALA A 39 -13.41 -5.17 3.55
N PRO A 40 -13.02 -5.03 4.83
CA PRO A 40 -13.89 -4.45 5.85
C PRO A 40 -14.23 -2.99 5.58
N VAL A 41 -13.26 -2.18 5.10
CA VAL A 41 -13.51 -0.78 4.75
C VAL A 41 -14.60 -0.67 3.68
N PHE A 42 -14.49 -1.43 2.60
CA PHE A 42 -15.50 -1.40 1.54
C PHE A 42 -16.87 -1.89 2.02
N ARG A 43 -16.92 -2.91 2.84
CA ARG A 43 -18.19 -3.48 3.31
C ARG A 43 -18.88 -2.61 4.36
N GLU A 44 -18.14 -2.13 5.36
CA GLU A 44 -18.71 -1.46 6.55
C GLU A 44 -18.67 0.08 6.43
N LEU A 45 -17.62 0.65 5.86
CA LEU A 45 -17.41 2.10 5.82
C LEU A 45 -17.88 2.74 4.52
N GLN A 46 -17.83 2.02 3.39
CA GLN A 46 -18.29 2.54 2.12
C GLN A 46 -19.74 3.08 2.15
N PRO A 47 -20.72 2.40 2.76
CA PRO A 47 -22.08 2.95 2.86
C PRO A 47 -22.14 4.24 3.70
N ARG A 48 -21.36 4.32 4.78
CA ARG A 48 -21.31 5.50 5.65
C ARG A 48 -20.64 6.70 4.97
N LEU A 49 -19.67 6.44 4.10
CA LEU A 49 -18.97 7.44 3.30
C LEU A 49 -19.72 7.77 2.00
N ARG A 50 -20.85 7.09 1.74
CA ARG A 50 -21.73 7.32 0.60
C ARG A 50 -20.99 7.30 -0.75
N TYR A 51 -20.08 6.31 -0.92
CA TYR A 51 -19.24 6.18 -2.13
C TYR A 51 -20.06 6.04 -3.40
N THR A 52 -21.20 5.33 -3.33
CA THR A 52 -22.10 5.15 -4.48
C THR A 52 -22.65 6.48 -4.93
N GLU A 53 -23.13 7.32 -4.02
CA GLU A 53 -23.68 8.64 -4.33
C GLU A 53 -22.61 9.59 -4.88
N MET A 54 -21.40 9.57 -4.31
CA MET A 54 -20.27 10.32 -4.88
C MET A 54 -19.97 9.85 -6.32
N GLY A 55 -20.00 8.54 -6.56
CA GLY A 55 -19.81 7.96 -7.90
C GLY A 55 -20.84 8.46 -8.92
N HIS A 56 -22.10 8.54 -8.53
CA HIS A 56 -23.18 9.11 -9.38
C HIS A 56 -22.92 10.59 -9.74
N ARG A 57 -22.20 11.31 -8.89
CA ARG A 57 -21.78 12.71 -9.15
C ARG A 57 -20.42 12.81 -9.85
N GLY A 58 -19.87 11.69 -10.30
CA GLY A 58 -18.60 11.63 -11.00
C GLY A 58 -17.38 11.85 -10.09
N ILE A 59 -17.53 11.70 -8.77
CA ILE A 59 -16.45 11.78 -7.80
C ILE A 59 -16.02 10.34 -7.45
N THR A 60 -14.75 10.04 -7.63
CA THR A 60 -14.18 8.70 -7.36
C THR A 60 -13.01 8.84 -6.39
N PRO A 61 -13.03 8.12 -5.26
CA PRO A 61 -11.85 7.93 -4.44
C PRO A 61 -10.85 7.05 -5.19
N MET A 62 -9.73 7.63 -5.58
CA MET A 62 -8.64 6.92 -6.27
C MET A 62 -7.54 6.61 -5.28
N GLN A 63 -7.21 5.33 -5.14
CA GLN A 63 -6.11 4.92 -4.31
C GLN A 63 -4.80 5.48 -4.85
N TYR A 64 -4.11 6.22 -4.00
CA TYR A 64 -2.86 6.88 -4.35
C TYR A 64 -1.66 6.29 -3.61
N PHE A 65 -1.82 5.97 -2.32
CA PHE A 65 -0.73 5.53 -1.46
C PHE A 65 -1.17 4.44 -0.49
N GLN A 66 -0.23 3.57 -0.17
CA GLN A 66 -0.34 2.56 0.89
C GLN A 66 0.96 2.52 1.69
N ASP A 67 0.84 2.38 3.00
CA ASP A 67 1.93 2.05 3.92
C ASP A 67 1.45 0.91 4.83
N PHE A 68 2.03 -0.26 4.69
CA PHE A 68 1.74 -1.41 5.54
C PHE A 68 2.96 -1.80 6.33
N ARG A 69 2.78 -2.00 7.62
CA ARG A 69 3.82 -2.49 8.53
C ARG A 69 3.37 -3.80 9.14
N ASN A 70 4.21 -4.79 9.00
CA ASN A 70 4.04 -6.10 9.59
C ASN A 70 4.93 -6.23 10.82
N VAL A 71 4.38 -6.74 11.92
CA VAL A 71 5.17 -7.15 13.08
C VAL A 71 5.42 -8.65 12.92
N PRO A 72 6.67 -9.08 12.70
CA PRO A 72 6.99 -10.50 12.54
C PRO A 72 6.57 -11.28 13.78
N ALA A 73 5.68 -12.23 13.59
CA ALA A 73 5.21 -13.13 14.66
C ALA A 73 4.65 -14.41 14.03
N PRO A 74 4.82 -15.57 14.67
CA PRO A 74 4.32 -16.83 14.15
C PRO A 74 2.81 -16.91 14.37
N PHE A 75 2.07 -16.91 13.27
CA PHE A 75 0.64 -17.17 13.26
C PHE A 75 0.35 -18.55 12.68
N GLY A 76 -0.76 -19.13 13.10
CA GLY A 76 -1.24 -20.43 12.62
C GLY A 76 -2.36 -20.31 11.60
N TYR A 77 -2.52 -21.35 10.79
CA TYR A 77 -3.74 -21.55 10.02
C TYR A 77 -4.92 -21.67 10.97
N GLY A 78 -5.97 -20.89 10.72
CA GLY A 78 -7.16 -20.84 11.57
C GLY A 78 -7.11 -19.81 12.71
N ASP A 79 -5.98 -19.14 12.92
CA ASP A 79 -5.92 -18.02 13.87
C ASP A 79 -6.83 -16.87 13.43
N GLU A 80 -7.40 -16.16 14.39
CA GLU A 80 -8.24 -15.00 14.11
C GLU A 80 -7.48 -13.70 14.28
N PHE A 81 -7.73 -12.77 13.34
CA PHE A 81 -7.34 -11.38 13.45
C PHE A 81 -8.54 -10.50 13.69
N GLU A 82 -8.39 -9.55 14.60
CA GLU A 82 -9.31 -8.45 14.80
C GLU A 82 -8.70 -7.19 14.16
N GLY A 83 -9.47 -6.52 13.30
CA GLY A 83 -9.10 -5.26 12.67
C GLY A 83 -9.91 -4.11 13.21
N HIS A 84 -9.24 -3.01 13.56
CA HIS A 84 -9.85 -1.72 13.83
C HIS A 84 -9.49 -0.77 12.70
N TYR A 85 -10.49 -0.10 12.14
CA TYR A 85 -10.37 0.74 10.94
C TYR A 85 -10.97 2.11 11.21
N GLU A 86 -10.25 3.17 10.85
CA GLU A 86 -10.72 4.54 10.91
C GLU A 86 -10.53 5.22 9.56
N VAL A 87 -11.55 5.95 9.11
CA VAL A 87 -11.44 6.80 7.92
C VAL A 87 -11.67 8.24 8.32
N ARG A 88 -10.71 9.10 7.98
CA ARG A 88 -10.75 10.55 8.18
C ARG A 88 -10.79 11.26 6.85
N LEU A 89 -11.45 12.43 6.83
CA LEU A 89 -11.36 13.34 5.69
C LEU A 89 -10.24 14.34 5.96
N CYS A 90 -9.21 14.32 5.11
CA CYS A 90 -8.04 15.19 5.23
C CYS A 90 -7.94 16.14 4.05
N ARG A 91 -7.25 17.25 4.26
CA ARG A 91 -6.91 18.23 3.23
C ARG A 91 -5.40 18.36 3.15
N SER A 92 -4.86 18.14 1.96
CA SER A 92 -3.45 18.36 1.65
C SER A 92 -3.31 19.51 0.67
N ILE A 93 -2.35 20.39 0.94
CA ILE A 93 -1.93 21.44 0.00
C ILE A 93 -0.48 21.15 -0.34
N SER A 94 -0.20 20.88 -1.62
CA SER A 94 1.15 20.64 -2.10
C SER A 94 1.49 21.57 -3.23
N ARG A 95 2.71 22.12 -3.20
CA ARG A 95 3.25 22.91 -4.30
C ARG A 95 3.86 22.00 -5.34
N GLU A 96 3.31 22.02 -6.55
CA GLU A 96 3.80 21.22 -7.67
C GLU A 96 4.32 22.14 -8.78
N GLU A 97 5.49 21.82 -9.32
CA GLU A 97 5.98 22.42 -10.56
C GLU A 97 5.29 21.77 -11.76
N ARG A 98 4.56 22.58 -12.52
CA ARG A 98 3.99 22.15 -13.79
C ARG A 98 4.74 22.76 -14.94
N ARG A 99 5.08 21.92 -15.93
CA ARG A 99 5.87 22.37 -17.11
C ARG A 99 5.22 23.51 -17.88
N GLU A 100 3.88 23.58 -17.91
CA GLU A 100 3.15 24.56 -18.70
C GLU A 100 2.76 25.83 -17.94
N THR A 101 2.59 25.77 -16.64
CA THR A 101 2.02 26.86 -15.84
C THR A 101 2.91 27.31 -14.67
N GLY A 102 4.07 26.68 -14.49
CA GLY A 102 4.94 26.94 -13.35
C GLY A 102 4.43 26.36 -12.02
N PRO A 103 4.99 26.80 -10.89
CA PRO A 103 4.62 26.27 -9.59
C PRO A 103 3.17 26.67 -9.22
N GLN A 104 2.37 25.69 -8.88
CA GLN A 104 0.98 25.84 -8.44
C GLN A 104 0.74 25.11 -7.13
N ASP A 105 -0.03 25.73 -6.24
CA ASP A 105 -0.55 25.05 -5.06
C ASP A 105 -1.75 24.18 -5.48
N ILE A 106 -1.60 22.87 -5.26
CA ILE A 106 -2.65 21.90 -5.55
C ILE A 106 -3.26 21.47 -4.24
N GLU A 107 -4.53 21.76 -4.09
CA GLU A 107 -5.35 21.31 -2.98
C GLU A 107 -6.02 19.99 -3.33
N ARG A 108 -5.97 19.03 -2.41
CA ARG A 108 -6.60 17.71 -2.55
C ARG A 108 -7.38 17.35 -1.30
N LEU A 109 -8.55 16.79 -1.49
CA LEU A 109 -9.26 16.08 -0.44
C LEU A 109 -8.87 14.61 -0.47
N ILE A 110 -8.55 14.09 0.69
CA ILE A 110 -8.04 12.73 0.90
C ILE A 110 -8.92 12.02 1.91
N LEU A 111 -9.35 10.82 1.60
CA LEU A 111 -9.85 9.88 2.60
C LEU A 111 -8.66 9.06 3.07
N GLU A 112 -8.22 9.33 4.28
CA GLU A 112 -7.16 8.60 4.96
C GLU A 112 -7.78 7.45 5.76
N THR A 113 -7.42 6.23 5.40
CA THR A 113 -7.80 5.03 6.14
C THR A 113 -6.63 4.56 6.96
N ASN A 114 -6.79 4.49 8.28
CA ASN A 114 -5.84 3.89 9.21
C ASN A 114 -6.41 2.57 9.72
N ALA A 115 -5.57 1.54 9.79
CA ALA A 115 -5.94 0.22 10.24
C ALA A 115 -4.92 -0.33 11.26
N THR A 116 -5.43 -1.00 12.28
CA THR A 116 -4.62 -1.79 13.23
C THR A 116 -5.17 -3.20 13.23
N LEU A 117 -4.29 -4.18 13.02
CA LEU A 117 -4.62 -5.59 13.11
C LEU A 117 -4.04 -6.18 14.38
N THR A 118 -4.88 -6.83 15.17
CA THR A 118 -4.51 -7.54 16.39
C THR A 118 -4.72 -9.02 16.19
N GLY A 119 -3.73 -9.83 16.53
CA GLY A 119 -3.80 -11.28 16.47
C GLY A 119 -3.22 -11.93 17.73
N LYS A 120 -3.45 -13.22 17.88
CA LYS A 120 -2.89 -14.02 18.99
C LYS A 120 -1.98 -15.08 18.39
N PRO A 121 -0.65 -14.99 18.57
CA PRO A 121 0.25 -16.06 18.11
C PRO A 121 -0.09 -17.36 18.82
N ALA A 122 -0.47 -18.40 18.06
CA ALA A 122 -0.99 -19.65 18.60
C ALA A 122 0.05 -20.77 18.70
N LEU A 123 1.14 -20.69 17.93
CA LEU A 123 2.10 -21.79 17.82
C LEU A 123 3.46 -21.39 18.34
N GLY A 124 3.98 -22.16 19.31
CA GLY A 124 5.29 -22.00 19.94
C GLY A 124 6.49 -22.25 19.03
N VAL A 125 6.42 -21.79 17.77
CA VAL A 125 7.56 -21.83 16.85
C VAL A 125 8.24 -20.48 16.90
N PRO A 126 9.52 -20.40 17.29
CA PRO A 126 10.26 -19.14 17.27
C PRO A 126 10.23 -18.56 15.86
N PRO A 127 9.93 -17.28 15.68
CA PRO A 127 10.06 -16.64 14.37
C PRO A 127 11.53 -16.60 13.94
N ALA A 128 11.78 -16.62 12.64
CA ALA A 128 13.13 -16.63 12.08
C ALA A 128 14.02 -15.44 12.55
N LEU A 129 13.40 -14.37 13.02
CA LEU A 129 14.07 -13.14 13.45
C LEU A 129 14.30 -13.06 14.99
N GLY A 130 14.18 -14.15 15.72
CA GLY A 130 14.39 -14.14 17.17
C GLY A 130 13.32 -13.39 17.98
N PHE A 131 12.22 -13.00 17.35
CA PHE A 131 11.08 -12.43 18.04
C PHE A 131 10.31 -13.53 18.77
N ALA A 132 10.20 -13.47 20.08
CA ALA A 132 9.49 -14.46 20.90
C ALA A 132 8.27 -13.80 21.56
N PRO A 133 7.11 -13.72 20.87
CA PRO A 133 5.90 -13.18 21.46
C PRO A 133 5.40 -14.12 22.56
N GLU A 134 4.72 -13.56 23.53
CA GLU A 134 3.98 -14.36 24.51
C GLU A 134 2.83 -15.10 23.79
N LEU A 135 2.88 -16.43 23.84
CA LEU A 135 1.92 -17.26 23.14
C LEU A 135 0.51 -17.08 23.70
N GLY A 136 -0.45 -16.89 22.79
CA GLY A 136 -1.86 -16.68 23.15
C GLY A 136 -2.17 -15.29 23.70
N ALA A 137 -1.19 -14.41 23.91
CA ALA A 137 -1.44 -13.01 24.25
C ALA A 137 -1.79 -12.20 22.99
N PRO A 138 -2.79 -11.30 23.06
CA PRO A 138 -3.08 -10.39 21.95
C PRO A 138 -1.88 -9.46 21.68
N MET A 139 -1.54 -9.31 20.41
CA MET A 139 -0.50 -8.38 19.96
C MET A 139 -0.91 -7.66 18.70
N ILE A 140 -0.33 -6.48 18.45
CA ILE A 140 -0.46 -5.83 17.17
C ILE A 140 0.33 -6.66 16.13
N ALA A 141 -0.39 -7.25 15.19
CA ALA A 141 0.20 -8.02 14.10
C ALA A 141 0.66 -7.12 12.95
N GLY A 142 0.07 -5.93 12.85
CA GLY A 142 0.48 -4.93 11.88
C GLY A 142 -0.43 -3.71 11.85
N THR A 143 0.03 -2.71 11.10
CA THR A 143 -0.71 -1.46 10.87
C THR A 143 -0.75 -1.15 9.38
N GLY A 144 -1.76 -0.42 8.94
CA GLY A 144 -1.91 0.01 7.57
C GLY A 144 -2.45 1.43 7.46
N GLN A 145 -1.90 2.18 6.51
CA GLN A 145 -2.43 3.46 6.07
C GLN A 145 -2.73 3.39 4.58
N VAL A 146 -3.91 3.84 4.17
CA VAL A 146 -4.29 3.92 2.75
C VAL A 146 -4.85 5.31 2.47
N LEU A 147 -4.30 5.98 1.46
CA LEU A 147 -4.76 7.29 1.03
C LEU A 147 -5.54 7.17 -0.27
N HIS A 148 -6.80 7.59 -0.24
CA HIS A 148 -7.63 7.73 -1.42
C HIS A 148 -7.85 9.22 -1.71
N VAL A 149 -7.34 9.69 -2.83
CA VAL A 149 -7.56 11.06 -3.29
C VAL A 149 -8.90 11.16 -4.00
N LEU A 150 -9.73 12.12 -3.62
CA LEU A 150 -11.00 12.36 -4.29
C LEU A 150 -10.74 13.02 -5.66
N THR A 151 -11.23 12.40 -6.71
CA THR A 151 -10.99 12.85 -8.08
C THR A 151 -12.28 12.88 -8.91
N ARG A 152 -12.24 13.67 -10.00
CA ARG A 152 -13.19 13.62 -11.11
C ARG A 152 -12.45 13.08 -12.36
N PRO A 153 -12.34 11.76 -12.54
CA PRO A 153 -11.46 11.16 -13.56
C PRO A 153 -11.86 11.55 -15.00
N LYS A 154 -13.14 11.88 -15.22
CA LYS A 154 -13.65 12.31 -16.52
C LYS A 154 -13.31 13.76 -16.88
N ASN A 155 -12.87 14.57 -15.91
CA ASN A 155 -12.47 15.95 -16.16
C ASN A 155 -11.11 16.01 -16.87
N PRO A 156 -10.83 17.10 -17.59
CA PRO A 156 -9.52 17.34 -18.19
C PRO A 156 -8.39 17.30 -17.12
N PRO A 157 -7.18 16.93 -17.52
CA PRO A 157 -6.01 17.04 -16.64
C PRO A 157 -5.92 18.46 -16.05
N GLY A 158 -5.62 18.56 -14.76
CA GLY A 158 -5.61 19.85 -14.05
C GLY A 158 -6.91 20.20 -13.33
N HIS A 159 -8.05 19.67 -13.76
CA HIS A 159 -9.38 19.86 -13.13
C HIS A 159 -9.92 18.57 -12.50
N ARG A 160 -9.05 17.57 -12.31
CA ARG A 160 -9.44 16.26 -11.76
C ARG A 160 -9.52 16.23 -10.25
N TRP A 161 -8.83 17.11 -9.57
CA TRP A 161 -8.80 17.13 -8.11
C TRP A 161 -10.07 17.77 -7.55
N VAL A 162 -10.57 17.18 -6.48
CA VAL A 162 -11.71 17.71 -5.72
C VAL A 162 -11.17 18.53 -4.57
N SER A 163 -11.44 19.83 -4.54
CA SER A 163 -11.08 20.76 -3.46
C SER A 163 -12.25 21.05 -2.53
N ASP A 164 -13.47 21.10 -3.10
CA ASP A 164 -14.67 21.36 -2.33
C ASP A 164 -15.20 20.08 -1.68
N ILE A 165 -15.61 20.18 -0.40
CA ILE A 165 -16.14 19.02 0.33
C ILE A 165 -17.44 18.57 -0.33
N PRO A 166 -17.51 17.32 -0.85
CA PRO A 166 -18.75 16.77 -1.37
C PRO A 166 -19.87 16.78 -0.31
N GLY A 167 -21.11 16.98 -0.74
CA GLY A 167 -22.26 16.98 0.17
C GLY A 167 -22.38 15.70 1.00
N GLU A 168 -21.95 14.58 0.43
CA GLU A 168 -21.91 13.27 1.05
C GLU A 168 -20.99 13.20 2.27
N LEU A 169 -19.92 14.03 2.29
CA LEU A 169 -18.88 14.04 3.32
C LEU A 169 -18.98 15.26 4.26
N GLN A 170 -20.00 16.11 4.13
CA GLN A 170 -20.16 17.30 4.98
C GLN A 170 -20.37 16.98 6.47
N HIS A 171 -20.74 15.74 6.79
CA HIS A 171 -20.87 15.27 8.15
C HIS A 171 -19.52 14.96 8.82
N LEU A 172 -18.40 14.97 8.07
CA LEU A 172 -17.06 14.76 8.59
C LEU A 172 -16.36 16.09 8.89
N MET A 173 -15.51 16.06 9.91
CA MET A 173 -14.51 17.11 10.11
C MET A 173 -13.42 16.99 9.04
N VAL A 174 -12.82 18.11 8.66
CA VAL A 174 -11.68 18.13 7.73
C VAL A 174 -10.43 18.39 8.56
N HIS A 175 -9.49 17.44 8.51
CA HIS A 175 -8.20 17.52 9.17
C HIS A 175 -7.13 18.04 8.21
N GLY A 176 -6.07 18.66 8.74
CA GLY A 176 -4.84 18.86 8.02
C GLY A 176 -4.18 17.49 7.76
N PHE A 177 -3.52 17.35 6.62
CA PHE A 177 -2.65 16.21 6.41
C PHE A 177 -1.26 16.59 6.89
N ASP A 178 -0.87 16.09 8.07
CA ASP A 178 0.30 16.56 8.81
C ASP A 178 1.64 15.98 8.29
N GLU A 179 1.58 14.89 7.56
CA GLU A 179 2.76 14.27 6.95
C GLU A 179 3.04 14.86 5.55
N PRO A 180 4.32 14.86 5.11
CA PRO A 180 4.63 15.18 3.72
C PRO A 180 3.83 14.28 2.78
N TYR A 181 3.15 14.87 1.80
CA TYR A 181 2.41 14.09 0.80
C TYR A 181 3.37 13.09 0.13
N PRO A 182 3.05 11.78 0.13
CA PRO A 182 3.98 10.76 -0.35
C PRO A 182 4.33 10.97 -1.82
N THR A 183 5.62 10.97 -2.13
CA THR A 183 6.14 11.13 -3.50
C THR A 183 7.18 10.07 -3.81
N ILE A 184 7.39 9.76 -5.09
CA ILE A 184 8.43 8.82 -5.51
C ILE A 184 9.82 9.24 -5.04
N PRO A 185 10.26 10.50 -5.18
CA PRO A 185 11.54 10.94 -4.62
C PRO A 185 11.70 10.61 -3.14
N LEU A 186 10.66 10.87 -2.33
CA LEU A 186 10.68 10.56 -0.89
C LEU A 186 10.81 9.06 -0.62
N LEU A 187 10.09 8.21 -1.37
CA LEU A 187 10.19 6.77 -1.21
C LEU A 187 11.53 6.20 -1.69
N ARG A 188 12.21 6.89 -2.60
CA ARG A 188 13.50 6.48 -3.18
C ARG A 188 14.68 6.77 -2.27
N GLU A 189 14.51 7.63 -1.27
CA GLU A 189 15.58 7.98 -0.35
C GLU A 189 16.06 6.73 0.40
N ILE A 190 17.36 6.45 0.28
CA ILE A 190 18.02 5.35 0.98
C ILE A 190 18.83 5.94 2.12
N GLU A 191 18.62 5.41 3.31
CA GLU A 191 19.30 5.83 4.51
C GLU A 191 20.81 5.54 4.40
N ARG A 192 21.60 6.37 5.06
CA ARG A 192 23.06 6.23 5.05
C ARG A 192 23.50 4.85 5.60
N GLY A 193 24.46 4.24 4.95
CA GLY A 193 25.04 2.95 5.35
C GLY A 193 24.43 1.75 4.64
N PHE A 194 23.35 1.90 3.86
CA PHE A 194 22.92 0.86 2.96
C PHE A 194 23.81 0.83 1.71
N GLU A 195 24.22 -0.36 1.31
CA GLU A 195 25.00 -0.60 0.11
C GLU A 195 24.09 -1.10 -1.01
N ASP A 196 24.24 -0.49 -2.20
CA ASP A 196 23.64 -1.05 -3.42
C ASP A 196 24.33 -2.40 -3.70
N THR A 197 23.57 -3.47 -3.75
CA THR A 197 24.10 -4.81 -4.03
C THR A 197 24.70 -4.94 -5.43
N LYS A 198 24.58 -3.88 -6.27
CA LYS A 198 24.98 -3.87 -7.69
C LYS A 198 24.42 -5.08 -8.45
N CYS A 199 23.44 -5.73 -7.86
CA CYS A 199 22.66 -6.70 -8.57
C CYS A 199 22.13 -5.98 -9.82
N PRO A 200 22.41 -6.48 -11.02
CA PRO A 200 21.91 -5.83 -12.23
C PRO A 200 20.41 -5.65 -12.05
N ILE A 201 19.94 -4.43 -12.34
CA ILE A 201 18.52 -4.10 -12.27
C ILE A 201 17.78 -5.26 -12.93
N GLN A 202 17.00 -5.98 -12.15
CA GLN A 202 16.22 -7.07 -12.68
C GLN A 202 15.00 -6.46 -13.37
N ALA A 203 15.10 -6.31 -14.67
CA ALA A 203 13.95 -5.98 -15.49
C ALA A 203 13.11 -7.25 -15.65
N LEU A 204 12.05 -7.37 -14.88
CA LEU A 204 11.17 -8.53 -14.92
C LEU A 204 9.95 -8.20 -15.77
N PRO A 205 9.88 -8.72 -17.01
CA PRO A 205 8.73 -8.51 -17.88
C PRO A 205 7.55 -9.36 -17.40
N GLY A 206 6.34 -8.84 -17.62
CA GLY A 206 5.12 -9.57 -17.33
C GLY A 206 3.93 -9.05 -18.15
N VAL A 207 2.82 -9.74 -18.02
CA VAL A 207 1.52 -9.37 -18.61
C VAL A 207 0.46 -9.48 -17.54
N TRP A 208 -0.38 -8.47 -17.44
CA TRP A 208 -1.52 -8.50 -16.55
C TRP A 208 -2.64 -9.38 -17.14
N GLY A 209 -2.88 -10.53 -16.54
CA GLY A 209 -3.92 -11.46 -16.96
C GLY A 209 -5.29 -11.10 -16.41
N ILE A 210 -6.33 -11.83 -16.86
CA ILE A 210 -7.72 -11.66 -16.40
C ILE A 210 -7.83 -11.83 -14.87
N ALA A 211 -7.08 -12.76 -14.29
CA ALA A 211 -7.09 -13.02 -12.84
C ALA A 211 -6.52 -11.87 -12.01
N ASN A 212 -5.83 -10.92 -12.63
CA ASN A 212 -5.23 -9.78 -11.93
C ASN A 212 -6.15 -8.56 -11.84
N SER A 213 -7.32 -8.58 -12.50
CA SER A 213 -8.23 -7.44 -12.53
C SER A 213 -9.31 -7.49 -11.45
N ASP A 214 -9.77 -6.31 -11.08
CA ASP A 214 -10.91 -6.10 -10.21
C ASP A 214 -12.21 -5.80 -11.00
N VAL A 215 -13.29 -5.51 -10.29
CA VAL A 215 -14.60 -5.16 -10.87
C VAL A 215 -14.57 -3.84 -11.68
N PHE A 216 -13.55 -3.03 -11.52
CA PHE A 216 -13.34 -1.79 -12.28
C PHE A 216 -12.48 -2.01 -13.53
N GLN A 217 -12.13 -3.26 -13.83
CA GLN A 217 -11.26 -3.67 -14.94
C GLN A 217 -9.80 -3.19 -14.81
N HIS A 218 -9.43 -2.68 -13.65
CA HIS A 218 -8.05 -2.31 -13.33
C HIS A 218 -7.30 -3.49 -12.71
N VAL A 219 -5.99 -3.49 -12.83
CA VAL A 219 -5.14 -4.42 -12.08
C VAL A 219 -5.28 -4.09 -10.59
N HIS A 220 -5.68 -5.09 -9.82
CA HIS A 220 -5.88 -4.93 -8.38
C HIS A 220 -4.56 -4.63 -7.66
N ALA A 221 -4.58 -3.73 -6.67
CA ALA A 221 -3.37 -3.32 -5.93
C ALA A 221 -2.56 -4.50 -5.35
N ARG A 222 -3.24 -5.57 -4.94
CA ARG A 222 -2.62 -6.82 -4.44
C ARG A 222 -1.70 -7.47 -5.47
N GLU A 223 -2.03 -7.39 -6.74
CA GLU A 223 -1.29 -8.05 -7.82
C GLU A 223 0.08 -7.39 -8.04
N TYR A 224 0.15 -6.06 -7.93
CA TYR A 224 1.43 -5.37 -7.94
C TYR A 224 2.30 -5.79 -6.76
N THR A 225 1.71 -5.91 -5.56
CA THR A 225 2.41 -6.36 -4.36
C THR A 225 2.92 -7.79 -4.52
N MET A 226 2.12 -8.68 -5.09
CA MET A 226 2.52 -10.07 -5.36
C MET A 226 3.64 -10.16 -6.39
N ALA A 227 3.56 -9.38 -7.48
CA ALA A 227 4.63 -9.31 -8.47
C ALA A 227 5.93 -8.76 -7.85
N MET A 228 5.82 -7.76 -6.97
CA MET A 228 6.97 -7.22 -6.24
C MET A 228 7.59 -8.24 -5.28
N GLU A 229 6.80 -8.99 -4.50
CA GLU A 229 7.31 -10.06 -3.62
C GLU A 229 8.07 -11.13 -4.41
N ASN A 230 7.57 -11.52 -5.59
CA ASN A 230 8.29 -12.42 -6.50
C ASN A 230 9.61 -11.79 -6.99
N GLY A 231 9.58 -10.52 -7.34
CA GLY A 231 10.75 -9.78 -7.77
C GLY A 231 11.81 -9.63 -6.67
N ILE A 232 11.39 -9.40 -5.43
CA ILE A 232 12.29 -9.41 -4.26
C ILE A 232 13.01 -10.76 -4.15
N SER A 233 12.28 -11.86 -4.33
CA SER A 233 12.87 -13.19 -4.29
C SER A 233 13.97 -13.36 -5.34
N VAL A 234 13.73 -12.90 -6.58
CA VAL A 234 14.74 -12.91 -7.65
C VAL A 234 15.95 -12.04 -7.29
N ALA A 235 15.71 -10.85 -6.74
CA ALA A 235 16.78 -9.92 -6.38
C ALA A 235 17.66 -10.46 -5.22
N LEU A 236 17.04 -11.08 -4.19
CA LEU A 236 17.75 -11.70 -3.08
C LEU A 236 18.61 -12.87 -3.56
N MET A 237 18.08 -13.75 -4.42
CA MET A 237 18.84 -14.86 -5.01
C MET A 237 20.02 -14.35 -5.84
N ALA A 238 19.82 -13.32 -6.66
CA ALA A 238 20.88 -12.73 -7.48
C ALA A 238 21.97 -12.07 -6.62
N ALA A 239 21.60 -11.50 -5.47
CA ALA A 239 22.52 -10.93 -4.48
C ALA A 239 23.16 -11.99 -3.55
N GLN A 240 22.82 -13.27 -3.71
CA GLN A 240 23.26 -14.38 -2.86
C GLN A 240 22.88 -14.21 -1.38
N LEU A 241 21.76 -13.55 -1.12
CA LEU A 241 21.20 -13.38 0.22
C LEU A 241 20.21 -14.51 0.54
N PRO A 242 20.13 -14.97 1.81
CA PRO A 242 19.32 -16.12 2.20
C PRO A 242 17.81 -15.81 2.13
N LEU A 243 17.20 -16.17 1.00
CA LEU A 243 15.78 -15.95 0.75
C LEU A 243 14.88 -16.61 1.82
N GLU A 244 15.27 -17.78 2.30
CA GLU A 244 14.52 -18.56 3.29
C GLU A 244 14.43 -17.89 4.66
N ARG A 245 15.27 -16.89 4.90
CA ARG A 245 15.30 -16.10 6.15
C ARG A 245 14.74 -14.69 6.01
N TYR A 246 14.33 -14.33 4.80
CA TYR A 246 13.81 -12.99 4.55
C TYR A 246 12.35 -12.85 5.03
N VAL A 247 12.08 -11.77 5.73
CA VAL A 247 10.73 -11.36 6.15
C VAL A 247 10.51 -9.90 5.78
N SER A 248 9.46 -9.63 5.03
CA SER A 248 9.01 -8.26 4.75
C SER A 248 8.38 -7.65 6.00
N THR A 249 8.87 -6.48 6.41
CA THR A 249 8.39 -5.78 7.60
C THR A 249 7.57 -4.53 7.25
N ARG A 250 7.78 -3.95 6.06
CA ARG A 250 7.04 -2.78 5.60
C ARG A 250 6.95 -2.74 4.08
N ALA A 251 5.82 -2.27 3.57
CA ALA A 251 5.65 -1.93 2.16
C ALA A 251 4.99 -0.56 2.02
N ARG A 252 5.62 0.32 1.22
CA ARG A 252 5.08 1.61 0.82
C ARG A 252 4.88 1.62 -0.68
N VAL A 253 3.68 2.00 -1.13
CA VAL A 253 3.30 1.93 -2.54
C VAL A 253 2.67 3.23 -2.98
N ILE A 254 3.12 3.77 -4.12
CA ILE A 254 2.50 4.91 -4.79
C ILE A 254 1.90 4.43 -6.11
N PHE A 255 0.62 4.70 -6.31
CA PHE A 255 -0.12 4.44 -7.55
C PHE A 255 -0.30 5.74 -8.33
N ARG A 256 0.19 5.80 -9.57
CA ARG A 256 0.11 6.98 -10.44
C ARG A 256 -0.81 6.78 -11.63
N ARG A 257 -0.82 5.57 -12.15
CA ARG A 257 -1.64 5.20 -13.31
C ARG A 257 -2.18 3.79 -13.09
N PRO A 258 -3.45 3.54 -13.43
CA PRO A 258 -3.97 2.19 -13.47
C PRO A 258 -3.31 1.41 -14.61
N SER A 259 -3.16 0.11 -14.44
CA SER A 259 -2.89 -0.84 -15.52
C SER A 259 -4.13 -1.68 -15.78
N PHE A 260 -4.22 -2.24 -17.00
CA PHE A 260 -5.38 -2.98 -17.46
C PHE A 260 -5.00 -4.39 -17.91
N VAL A 261 -6.00 -5.27 -17.98
CA VAL A 261 -5.82 -6.63 -18.51
C VAL A 261 -5.26 -6.60 -19.92
N GLY A 262 -4.28 -7.44 -20.19
CA GLY A 262 -3.58 -7.53 -21.47
C GLY A 262 -2.41 -6.56 -21.61
N GLU A 263 -2.26 -5.59 -20.71
CA GLU A 263 -1.09 -4.70 -20.75
C GLU A 263 0.17 -5.44 -20.32
N ARG A 264 1.24 -5.19 -21.04
CA ARG A 264 2.59 -5.62 -20.69
C ARG A 264 3.18 -4.65 -19.69
N TYR A 265 3.98 -5.17 -18.79
CA TYR A 265 4.74 -4.35 -17.85
C TYR A 265 6.18 -4.82 -17.74
N CYS A 266 7.05 -3.93 -17.30
CA CYS A 266 8.39 -4.24 -16.85
C CYS A 266 8.53 -3.76 -15.41
N LEU A 267 8.91 -4.65 -14.48
CA LEU A 267 9.24 -4.33 -13.11
C LEU A 267 10.76 -4.19 -12.96
N ASN A 268 11.22 -2.98 -12.74
CA ASN A 268 12.62 -2.69 -12.42
C ASN A 268 12.82 -2.80 -10.91
N ILE A 269 13.81 -3.59 -10.48
CA ILE A 269 14.10 -3.81 -9.06
C ILE A 269 15.52 -3.41 -8.76
N ARG A 270 15.69 -2.69 -7.63
CA ARG A 270 16.97 -2.40 -6.99
C ARG A 270 16.94 -2.86 -5.54
N LEU A 271 18.01 -3.49 -5.09
CA LEU A 271 18.12 -4.02 -3.75
C LEU A 271 19.31 -3.40 -3.04
N TYR A 272 19.07 -2.95 -1.82
CA TYR A 272 20.03 -2.36 -0.91
C TYR A 272 20.08 -3.20 0.36
N HIS A 273 21.26 -3.33 0.93
CA HIS A 273 21.48 -4.19 2.09
C HIS A 273 22.39 -3.50 3.11
N ARG A 274 22.08 -3.69 4.40
CA ARG A 274 22.89 -3.27 5.52
C ARG A 274 22.70 -4.27 6.65
N ASP A 275 23.73 -5.02 7.00
CA ASP A 275 23.67 -6.09 8.01
C ASP A 275 22.51 -7.06 7.73
N SER A 276 21.52 -7.11 8.61
CA SER A 276 20.31 -7.92 8.42
C SER A 276 19.17 -7.18 7.74
N GLU A 277 19.30 -5.88 7.47
CA GLU A 277 18.24 -5.04 6.90
C GLU A 277 18.33 -5.00 5.38
N VAL A 278 17.18 -5.06 4.73
CA VAL A 278 17.06 -5.04 3.27
C VAL A 278 16.02 -3.99 2.87
N ILE A 279 16.39 -3.16 1.89
CA ILE A 279 15.47 -2.24 1.22
C ILE A 279 15.40 -2.65 -0.25
N THR A 280 14.19 -2.82 -0.77
CA THR A 280 13.99 -3.11 -2.18
C THR A 280 13.08 -2.04 -2.79
N LEU A 281 13.55 -1.41 -3.85
CA LEU A 281 12.79 -0.47 -4.66
C LEU A 281 12.29 -1.18 -5.91
N GLY A 282 11.01 -1.02 -6.24
CA GLY A 282 10.39 -1.58 -7.43
C GLY A 282 9.63 -0.50 -8.21
N ALA A 283 9.85 -0.43 -9.52
CA ALA A 283 9.18 0.49 -10.41
C ALA A 283 8.51 -0.28 -11.55
N PHE A 284 7.18 -0.22 -11.63
CA PHE A 284 6.40 -0.79 -12.71
C PHE A 284 6.24 0.21 -13.85
N HIS A 285 6.67 -0.18 -15.03
CA HIS A 285 6.55 0.59 -16.26
C HIS A 285 5.63 -0.15 -17.24
N SER A 286 4.78 0.58 -17.97
CA SER A 286 3.96 -0.02 -19.03
C SER A 286 4.83 -0.35 -20.26
N GLY A 287 4.59 -1.51 -20.89
CA GLY A 287 5.33 -1.98 -22.05
C GLY A 287 6.53 -2.86 -21.73
N ASP A 288 7.32 -3.18 -22.76
CA ASP A 288 8.44 -4.13 -22.68
C ASP A 288 9.79 -3.44 -22.39
N GLY A 289 9.81 -2.13 -22.30
CA GLY A 289 11.03 -1.34 -22.22
C GLY A 289 11.54 -1.15 -20.80
N ILE A 290 12.85 -1.23 -20.60
CA ILE A 290 13.52 -0.71 -19.42
C ILE A 290 13.39 0.82 -19.48
N ALA A 291 12.47 1.39 -18.72
CA ALA A 291 12.43 2.83 -18.58
C ALA A 291 13.60 3.27 -17.69
N ALA A 292 14.41 4.18 -18.21
CA ALA A 292 15.60 4.66 -17.50
C ALA A 292 15.25 5.46 -16.23
N GLU A 293 13.99 5.93 -16.08
CA GLU A 293 13.59 6.86 -15.04
C GLU A 293 12.41 6.32 -14.23
N ASP A 294 12.63 6.04 -12.95
CA ASP A 294 11.57 5.62 -12.01
C ASP A 294 10.44 6.64 -11.89
N ASP A 295 10.71 7.92 -12.18
CA ASP A 295 9.72 9.01 -12.15
C ASP A 295 8.57 8.83 -13.17
N ARG A 296 8.74 7.92 -14.12
CA ARG A 296 7.70 7.54 -15.09
C ARG A 296 6.94 6.28 -14.73
N ALA A 297 7.30 5.63 -13.63
CA ALA A 297 6.63 4.43 -13.17
C ALA A 297 5.12 4.65 -13.01
N SER A 298 4.31 3.68 -13.43
CA SER A 298 2.87 3.65 -13.14
C SER A 298 2.60 3.35 -11.68
N VAL A 299 3.41 2.45 -11.10
CA VAL A 299 3.40 2.13 -9.67
C VAL A 299 4.84 2.10 -9.19
N PHE A 300 5.11 2.72 -8.05
CA PHE A 300 6.40 2.68 -7.40
C PHE A 300 6.26 2.09 -5.99
N MET A 301 7.17 1.20 -5.63
CA MET A 301 7.12 0.47 -4.37
C MET A 301 8.46 0.55 -3.65
N ARG A 302 8.40 0.68 -2.33
CA ARG A 302 9.53 0.46 -1.43
C ARG A 302 9.14 -0.62 -0.43
N PHE A 303 9.90 -1.70 -0.39
CA PHE A 303 9.79 -2.74 0.61
C PHE A 303 10.99 -2.68 1.55
N GLU A 304 10.72 -2.85 2.81
CA GLU A 304 11.70 -3.01 3.87
C GLU A 304 11.53 -4.40 4.48
N GLY A 305 12.64 -5.04 4.79
CA GLY A 305 12.63 -6.38 5.35
C GLY A 305 13.87 -6.67 6.15
N LYS A 306 13.91 -7.87 6.72
CA LYS A 306 15.06 -8.37 7.50
C LYS A 306 15.40 -9.79 7.10
N ILE A 307 16.68 -10.12 7.23
CA ILE A 307 17.21 -11.46 7.08
C ILE A 307 17.63 -11.91 8.48
N GLY A 308 17.02 -13.00 8.97
CA GLY A 308 17.29 -13.56 10.30
C GLY A 308 18.49 -14.51 10.36
#